data_cd663caecb567f09a9f07bf12c23c9e3
#
_entry.id   cd663caecb567f09a9f07bf12c23c9e3
#
_cell.length_a   1.000
_cell.length_b   1.000
_cell.length_c   1.000
_cell.angle_alpha   90.00
_cell.angle_beta   90.00
_cell.angle_gamma   90.00
#
_symmetry.space_group_name_H-M   'P 1'
#
loop_
_entity.id
_entity.type
_entity.pdbx_description
1 polymer ?
#
loop_
_entity_poly.entity_id
_entity_poly.type
_entity_poly.pdbx_seq_one_letter_code
_entity_poly.pdbx_strand_id
1 'polypeptide(L)'
;MRLKIPPRFLFKIFTLNIMNNVYVGMSADIVHNGHLHLLNEAAKLGKVTVGLLTDSAIASYKRMPFMTFEERKAVVENLRQVARVIPQETLDYVPNLEKEKPDFVVHGDDWKEGVQKSTRARVIECLAKWGGKLVEVPYTQGISSTRLNLALREVGTTPERRLSSLRRLLGVKKLIRICEVHNGMTGSIVENTIVKTDKTYEFDGMWGSSLTDSTARAKPDIEAVDISARLKLIDQVFEVTTKPLIFDGDTGGIPEHFQFTVRSLERLGVSAVIIEDKTGLKKNSLFGNEVAQSQDSIENFCKKIRAGKRAQITEDFMVIARIESLILDKGIEDALTRAKAYLEAGADGIMIHSRKKDPSEIFEFCEQYNKLPNRKILVAVPSS
;
A
#
# COMPACT_ATOMS: atom_id res chain seq x y z
N MET A 1 54.70 56.71 46.94
CA MET A 1 54.58 56.21 45.58
C MET A 1 53.40 55.26 45.57
N ARG A 2 52.23 55.68 45.07
CA ARG A 2 50.96 54.92 45.10
C ARG A 2 50.75 54.32 43.74
N LEU A 3 50.79 53.00 43.63
CA LEU A 3 50.35 52.24 42.47
C LEU A 3 48.80 52.07 42.50
N LYS A 4 48.13 52.68 41.52
CA LYS A 4 46.74 52.48 41.21
C LYS A 4 46.64 51.33 40.25
N ILE A 5 45.95 50.25 40.66
CA ILE A 5 45.50 49.20 39.78
C ILE A 5 44.02 49.46 39.45
N PRO A 6 43.59 49.47 38.18
CA PRO A 6 42.21 49.63 37.82
C PRO A 6 41.53 48.25 37.76
N PRO A 7 40.28 48.05 38.26
CA PRO A 7 39.52 46.87 38.04
C PRO A 7 38.67 47.05 36.78
N ARG A 8 38.92 46.32 35.75
CA ARG A 8 37.94 46.05 34.71
C ARG A 8 37.94 44.56 34.39
N PHE A 9 37.27 43.77 35.20
CA PHE A 9 36.75 42.50 34.75
C PHE A 9 35.52 42.77 33.88
N LEU A 10 35.68 42.69 32.56
CA LEU A 10 34.59 42.58 31.62
C LEU A 10 34.07 41.13 31.67
N PHE A 11 32.98 40.92 32.40
CA PHE A 11 32.16 39.75 32.18
C PHE A 11 31.58 39.85 30.77
N LYS A 12 32.16 39.13 29.81
CA LYS A 12 31.46 38.76 28.57
C LYS A 12 30.31 37.86 28.98
N ILE A 13 29.10 38.43 29.08
CA ILE A 13 27.87 37.68 29.13
C ILE A 13 27.81 36.95 27.79
N PHE A 14 28.11 35.65 27.79
CA PHE A 14 27.72 34.75 26.72
C PHE A 14 26.19 34.69 26.76
N THR A 15 25.54 35.52 25.97
CA THR A 15 24.17 35.27 25.55
C THR A 15 24.21 33.97 24.78
N LEU A 16 23.81 32.89 25.42
CA LEU A 16 23.40 31.67 24.71
C LEU A 16 22.34 32.14 23.71
N ASN A 17 22.70 32.19 22.44
CA ASN A 17 21.73 32.30 21.37
C ASN A 17 20.91 31.01 21.42
N ILE A 18 19.81 31.03 22.19
CA ILE A 18 18.81 29.94 22.17
C ILE A 18 18.19 30.03 20.79
N MET A 19 18.67 29.16 19.87
CA MET A 19 18.05 29.06 18.56
C MET A 19 16.66 28.45 18.77
N ASN A 20 15.62 29.12 18.27
CA ASN A 20 14.26 28.63 18.31
C ASN A 20 14.17 27.24 17.65
N ASN A 21 13.29 26.41 18.18
CA ASN A 21 12.94 25.13 17.58
C ASN A 21 11.76 25.31 16.62
N VAL A 22 11.92 24.85 15.42
CA VAL A 22 10.91 24.96 14.35
C VAL A 22 10.46 23.57 13.93
N TYR A 23 9.17 23.36 13.85
CA TYR A 23 8.57 22.12 13.38
C TYR A 23 7.91 22.30 12.02
N VAL A 24 8.18 21.37 11.09
CA VAL A 24 7.57 21.32 9.76
C VAL A 24 7.05 19.92 9.50
N GLY A 25 5.74 19.75 9.37
CA GLY A 25 5.16 18.46 8.96
C GLY A 25 5.05 18.36 7.45
N MET A 26 5.47 17.24 6.88
CA MET A 26 5.37 17.02 5.43
C MET A 26 5.33 15.55 5.02
N SER A 27 4.73 15.28 3.86
CA SER A 27 4.77 13.94 3.25
C SER A 27 6.05 13.72 2.43
N ALA A 28 6.57 14.75 1.77
CA ALA A 28 7.81 14.76 0.99
C ALA A 28 7.97 13.56 0.02
N ASP A 29 6.87 13.11 -0.59
CA ASP A 29 6.90 11.94 -1.49
C ASP A 29 7.84 12.20 -2.68
N ILE A 30 7.75 13.38 -3.27
CA ILE A 30 8.72 13.89 -4.25
C ILE A 30 9.07 15.31 -3.81
N VAL A 31 10.32 15.49 -3.39
CA VAL A 31 10.80 16.81 -2.98
C VAL A 31 10.87 17.74 -4.19
N HIS A 32 10.28 18.92 -4.08
CA HIS A 32 10.23 19.93 -5.13
C HIS A 32 10.47 21.33 -4.54
N ASN A 33 10.59 22.36 -5.40
CA ASN A 33 10.89 23.72 -4.97
C ASN A 33 9.90 24.28 -3.93
N GLY A 34 8.62 23.86 -3.92
CA GLY A 34 7.68 24.27 -2.88
C GLY A 34 8.08 23.79 -1.49
N HIS A 35 8.56 22.54 -1.37
CA HIS A 35 9.13 22.05 -0.11
C HIS A 35 10.39 22.81 0.30
N LEU A 36 11.28 23.09 -0.66
CA LEU A 36 12.50 23.85 -0.38
C LEU A 36 12.20 25.29 0.05
N HIS A 37 11.19 25.93 -0.57
CA HIS A 37 10.75 27.26 -0.17
C HIS A 37 10.26 27.27 1.27
N LEU A 38 9.37 26.33 1.62
CA LEU A 38 8.86 26.17 2.99
C LEU A 38 9.98 25.96 4.01
N LEU A 39 10.94 25.07 3.70
CA LEU A 39 12.08 24.79 4.58
C LEU A 39 13.05 25.97 4.69
N ASN A 40 13.23 26.75 3.62
CA ASN A 40 14.03 27.97 3.67
C ASN A 40 13.40 29.02 4.60
N GLU A 41 12.09 29.22 4.54
CA GLU A 41 11.38 30.13 5.44
C GLU A 41 11.45 29.62 6.90
N ALA A 42 11.26 28.32 7.11
CA ALA A 42 11.40 27.71 8.43
C ALA A 42 12.82 27.90 9.01
N ALA A 43 13.86 27.70 8.20
CA ALA A 43 15.26 27.84 8.65
C ALA A 43 15.65 29.27 9.05
N LYS A 44 14.94 30.31 8.56
CA LYS A 44 15.13 31.69 9.01
C LYS A 44 14.66 31.89 10.46
N LEU A 45 13.74 31.06 10.93
CA LEU A 45 13.15 31.17 12.27
C LEU A 45 13.94 30.40 13.33
N GLY A 46 14.68 29.35 12.94
CA GLY A 46 15.45 28.53 13.87
C GLY A 46 15.85 27.17 13.34
N LYS A 47 16.10 26.24 14.26
CA LYS A 47 16.52 24.86 13.98
C LYS A 47 15.31 24.02 13.55
N VAL A 48 15.34 23.53 12.32
CA VAL A 48 14.20 22.84 11.72
C VAL A 48 14.20 21.34 12.06
N THR A 49 13.14 20.89 12.72
CA THR A 49 12.77 19.48 12.86
C THR A 49 11.63 19.17 11.87
N VAL A 50 11.83 18.19 11.00
CA VAL A 50 10.79 17.74 10.08
C VAL A 50 10.06 16.56 10.68
N GLY A 51 8.74 16.69 10.85
CA GLY A 51 7.81 15.58 11.09
C GLY A 51 7.44 14.95 9.76
N LEU A 52 8.11 13.87 9.40
CA LEU A 52 7.88 13.18 8.14
C LEU A 52 6.75 12.16 8.30
N LEU A 53 5.67 12.33 7.54
CA LEU A 53 4.53 11.41 7.57
C LEU A 53 4.95 9.99 7.18
N THR A 54 4.59 9.00 8.01
CA THR A 54 4.80 7.58 7.68
C THR A 54 3.95 7.15 6.50
N ASP A 55 4.26 6.01 5.88
CA ASP A 55 3.48 5.47 4.75
C ASP A 55 2.03 5.19 5.18
N SER A 56 1.82 4.69 6.40
CA SER A 56 0.50 4.46 6.97
C SER A 56 -0.27 5.77 7.22
N ALA A 57 0.40 6.80 7.72
CA ALA A 57 -0.22 8.11 7.90
C ALA A 57 -0.70 8.68 6.56
N ILE A 58 0.11 8.59 5.50
CA ILE A 58 -0.25 9.05 4.16
C ILE A 58 -1.38 8.19 3.58
N ALA A 59 -1.29 6.86 3.67
CA ALA A 59 -2.29 5.93 3.15
C ALA A 59 -3.66 6.05 3.82
N SER A 60 -3.73 6.69 5.01
CA SER A 60 -4.99 6.92 5.73
C SER A 60 -5.92 7.95 5.07
N TYR A 61 -5.39 8.85 4.22
CA TYR A 61 -6.15 9.95 3.64
C TYR A 61 -5.97 10.14 2.13
N LYS A 62 -4.91 9.55 1.55
CA LYS A 62 -4.65 9.58 0.11
C LYS A 62 -3.92 8.30 -0.33
N ARG A 63 -3.64 8.18 -1.61
CA ARG A 63 -2.87 7.08 -2.18
C ARG A 63 -1.50 6.97 -1.50
N MET A 64 -1.04 5.74 -1.31
CA MET A 64 0.29 5.43 -0.79
C MET A 64 1.37 6.18 -1.59
N PRO A 65 2.40 6.73 -0.92
CA PRO A 65 3.46 7.47 -1.60
C PRO A 65 4.27 6.57 -2.54
N PHE A 66 4.85 7.18 -3.57
CA PHE A 66 5.73 6.50 -4.52
C PHE A 66 6.99 5.96 -3.82
N MET A 67 7.67 6.84 -3.06
CA MET A 67 8.83 6.46 -2.24
C MET A 67 8.39 5.91 -0.87
N THR A 68 9.14 4.94 -0.36
CA THR A 68 8.98 4.44 1.01
C THR A 68 9.36 5.50 2.04
N PHE A 69 8.92 5.33 3.30
CA PHE A 69 9.30 6.22 4.38
C PHE A 69 10.83 6.38 4.49
N GLU A 70 11.59 5.29 4.41
CA GLU A 70 13.04 5.34 4.51
C GLU A 70 13.70 6.07 3.33
N GLU A 71 13.21 5.88 2.11
CA GLU A 71 13.69 6.64 0.94
C GLU A 71 13.41 8.13 1.08
N ARG A 72 12.19 8.51 1.51
CA ARG A 72 11.81 9.91 1.74
C ARG A 72 12.63 10.53 2.87
N LYS A 73 12.85 9.78 3.95
CA LYS A 73 13.65 10.18 5.10
C LYS A 73 15.09 10.46 4.67
N ALA A 74 15.71 9.53 3.92
CA ALA A 74 17.08 9.71 3.42
C ALA A 74 17.24 10.98 2.56
N VAL A 75 16.23 11.34 1.74
CA VAL A 75 16.25 12.59 0.97
C VAL A 75 16.13 13.80 1.90
N VAL A 76 15.15 13.82 2.81
CA VAL A 76 14.85 14.97 3.66
C VAL A 76 15.95 15.24 4.68
N GLU A 77 16.56 14.21 5.25
CA GLU A 77 17.69 14.36 6.20
C GLU A 77 18.92 15.05 5.58
N ASN A 78 19.09 14.93 4.26
CA ASN A 78 20.21 15.51 3.55
C ASN A 78 19.93 16.92 2.97
N LEU A 79 18.75 17.48 3.26
CA LEU A 79 18.46 18.87 2.92
C LEU A 79 19.16 19.82 3.91
N ARG A 80 19.93 20.76 3.39
CA ARG A 80 20.74 21.69 4.20
C ARG A 80 19.95 22.44 5.28
N GLN A 81 18.65 22.67 5.07
CA GLN A 81 17.77 23.38 5.99
C GLN A 81 17.31 22.53 7.17
N VAL A 82 17.42 21.20 7.07
CA VAL A 82 16.88 20.24 8.03
C VAL A 82 17.95 19.88 9.04
N ALA A 83 17.64 20.04 10.31
CA ALA A 83 18.52 19.64 11.40
C ALA A 83 18.22 18.22 11.90
N ARG A 84 16.95 17.79 11.80
CA ARG A 84 16.50 16.46 12.25
C ARG A 84 15.20 16.06 11.57
N VAL A 85 15.03 14.76 11.31
CA VAL A 85 13.78 14.16 10.84
C VAL A 85 13.25 13.21 11.91
N ILE A 86 11.96 13.31 12.20
CA ILE A 86 11.24 12.39 13.10
C ILE A 86 10.00 11.84 12.40
N PRO A 87 9.56 10.61 12.71
CA PRO A 87 8.32 10.09 12.15
C PRO A 87 7.10 10.85 12.66
N GLN A 88 6.12 11.06 11.80
CA GLN A 88 4.79 11.54 12.11
C GLN A 88 3.77 10.46 11.74
N GLU A 89 3.23 9.78 12.75
CA GLU A 89 2.43 8.57 12.61
C GLU A 89 0.99 8.84 12.14
N THR A 90 0.53 10.08 12.25
CA THR A 90 -0.82 10.49 11.88
C THR A 90 -0.82 11.87 11.22
N LEU A 91 -1.95 12.23 10.58
CA LEU A 91 -2.17 13.62 10.12
C LEU A 91 -2.27 14.63 11.26
N ASP A 92 -2.55 14.16 12.47
CA ASP A 92 -2.57 15.00 13.65
C ASP A 92 -1.16 15.31 14.11
N TYR A 93 -0.84 16.60 14.19
CA TYR A 93 0.47 17.08 14.63
C TYR A 93 0.65 17.03 16.14
N VAL A 94 -0.47 17.07 16.90
CA VAL A 94 -0.48 17.24 18.35
C VAL A 94 0.47 16.28 19.08
N PRO A 95 0.50 14.97 18.80
CA PRO A 95 1.40 14.05 19.49
C PRO A 95 2.88 14.42 19.38
N ASN A 96 3.32 14.85 18.19
CA ASN A 96 4.70 15.30 17.99
C ASN A 96 4.93 16.68 18.60
N LEU A 97 3.96 17.60 18.49
CA LEU A 97 4.10 18.94 19.03
C LEU A 97 4.19 18.95 20.57
N GLU A 98 3.40 18.11 21.26
CA GLU A 98 3.47 18.00 22.73
C GLU A 98 4.81 17.44 23.22
N LYS A 99 5.43 16.57 22.41
CA LYS A 99 6.75 16.01 22.70
C LYS A 99 7.89 17.00 22.41
N GLU A 100 7.85 17.65 21.25
CA GLU A 100 8.92 18.51 20.75
C GLU A 100 8.83 19.94 21.28
N LYS A 101 7.64 20.44 21.63
CA LYS A 101 7.33 21.79 22.12
C LYS A 101 8.03 22.89 21.31
N PRO A 102 7.85 22.94 19.98
CA PRO A 102 8.54 23.91 19.14
C PRO A 102 8.05 25.34 19.41
N ASP A 103 8.95 26.31 19.23
CA ASP A 103 8.60 27.73 19.28
C ASP A 103 7.75 28.13 18.07
N PHE A 104 7.99 27.49 16.93
CA PHE A 104 7.26 27.72 15.69
C PHE A 104 6.86 26.41 15.01
N VAL A 105 5.64 26.39 14.48
CA VAL A 105 5.22 25.43 13.46
C VAL A 105 5.11 26.20 12.15
N VAL A 106 5.75 25.70 11.08
CA VAL A 106 5.69 26.32 9.75
C VAL A 106 4.98 25.39 8.79
N HIS A 107 3.96 25.90 8.09
CA HIS A 107 3.16 25.18 7.11
C HIS A 107 2.78 26.06 5.93
N GLY A 108 2.45 25.43 4.78
CA GLY A 108 1.82 26.15 3.67
C GLY A 108 0.42 26.63 4.06
N ASP A 109 -0.07 27.68 3.44
CA ASP A 109 -1.41 28.22 3.73
C ASP A 109 -2.56 27.44 3.08
N ASP A 110 -2.26 26.37 2.34
CA ASP A 110 -3.19 25.46 1.67
C ASP A 110 -4.08 24.64 2.62
N TRP A 111 -3.74 24.54 3.90
CA TRP A 111 -4.55 23.82 4.90
C TRP A 111 -5.65 24.66 5.56
N LYS A 112 -5.81 25.91 5.15
CA LYS A 112 -6.93 26.77 5.60
C LYS A 112 -8.29 26.24 5.18
N GLU A 113 -8.31 25.44 4.14
CA GLU A 113 -9.50 24.84 3.55
C GLU A 113 -9.35 23.31 3.45
N GLY A 114 -10.48 22.61 3.25
CA GLY A 114 -10.50 21.18 3.01
C GLY A 114 -10.24 20.32 4.26
N VAL A 115 -9.71 19.12 4.04
CA VAL A 115 -9.57 18.05 5.05
C VAL A 115 -8.64 18.45 6.22
N GLN A 116 -7.69 19.35 5.98
CA GLN A 116 -6.69 19.73 6.98
C GLN A 116 -7.09 20.96 7.83
N LYS A 117 -8.25 21.55 7.59
CA LYS A 117 -8.75 22.70 8.37
C LYS A 117 -8.86 22.39 9.87
N SER A 118 -9.34 21.21 10.22
CA SER A 118 -9.42 20.76 11.61
C SER A 118 -8.03 20.56 12.23
N THR A 119 -7.07 20.04 11.48
CA THR A 119 -5.69 19.87 11.93
C THR A 119 -5.04 21.22 12.25
N ARG A 120 -5.26 22.23 11.41
CA ARG A 120 -4.79 23.60 11.64
C ARG A 120 -5.30 24.17 12.98
N ALA A 121 -6.59 24.03 13.24
CA ALA A 121 -7.18 24.52 14.50
C ALA A 121 -6.54 23.84 15.74
N ARG A 122 -6.34 22.52 15.68
CA ARG A 122 -5.72 21.74 16.75
C ARG A 122 -4.24 22.11 16.96
N VAL A 123 -3.51 22.41 15.90
CA VAL A 123 -2.12 22.90 16.00
C VAL A 123 -2.07 24.23 16.75
N ILE A 124 -2.94 25.19 16.40
CA ILE A 124 -3.00 26.49 17.07
C ILE A 124 -3.32 26.32 18.57
N GLU A 125 -4.32 25.52 18.89
CA GLU A 125 -4.71 25.22 20.27
C GLU A 125 -3.57 24.56 21.06
N CYS A 126 -2.89 23.60 20.43
CA CYS A 126 -1.77 22.90 21.03
C CYS A 126 -0.59 23.87 21.33
N LEU A 127 -0.20 24.70 20.36
CA LEU A 127 0.88 25.67 20.50
C LEU A 127 0.62 26.69 21.61
N ALA A 128 -0.63 27.09 21.81
CA ALA A 128 -1.01 28.04 22.85
C ALA A 128 -0.66 27.55 24.27
N LYS A 129 -0.53 26.24 24.49
CA LYS A 129 -0.17 25.67 25.81
C LYS A 129 1.20 26.08 26.33
N TRP A 130 2.14 26.45 25.42
CA TRP A 130 3.50 26.88 25.79
C TRP A 130 3.96 28.15 25.09
N GLY A 131 3.05 28.89 24.42
CA GLY A 131 3.37 30.16 23.76
C GLY A 131 4.01 30.02 22.37
N GLY A 132 3.98 28.82 21.79
CA GLY A 132 4.42 28.58 20.41
C GLY A 132 3.52 29.26 19.39
N LYS A 133 4.02 29.48 18.17
CA LYS A 133 3.33 30.22 17.09
C LYS A 133 3.27 29.43 15.80
N LEU A 134 2.13 29.53 15.12
CA LEU A 134 1.99 29.05 13.76
C LEU A 134 2.42 30.14 12.76
N VAL A 135 3.29 29.79 11.82
CA VAL A 135 3.72 30.62 10.69
C VAL A 135 3.26 29.96 9.40
N GLU A 136 2.46 30.69 8.63
CA GLU A 136 1.93 30.20 7.35
C GLU A 136 2.67 30.86 6.21
N VAL A 137 3.23 30.03 5.32
CA VAL A 137 3.96 30.48 4.13
C VAL A 137 3.03 30.36 2.91
N PRO A 138 2.99 31.37 2.04
CA PRO A 138 2.18 31.29 0.82
C PRO A 138 2.53 30.04 -0.01
N TYR A 139 1.50 29.33 -0.44
CA TYR A 139 1.67 28.11 -1.24
C TYR A 139 2.32 28.42 -2.59
N THR A 140 3.35 27.67 -2.95
CA THR A 140 4.03 27.82 -4.24
C THR A 140 3.16 27.27 -5.37
N GLN A 141 2.60 28.14 -6.19
CA GLN A 141 1.77 27.75 -7.33
C GLN A 141 2.58 26.99 -8.40
N GLY A 142 1.89 26.08 -9.11
CA GLY A 142 2.43 25.40 -10.29
C GLY A 142 3.09 24.05 -10.05
N ILE A 143 3.55 23.72 -8.85
CA ILE A 143 4.14 22.42 -8.51
C ILE A 143 3.54 21.90 -7.21
N SER A 144 3.07 20.65 -7.26
CA SER A 144 2.67 19.91 -6.06
C SER A 144 3.06 18.45 -6.20
N SER A 145 3.30 17.76 -5.09
CA SER A 145 3.50 16.31 -5.10
C SER A 145 2.35 15.57 -5.81
N THR A 146 1.14 16.09 -5.75
CA THR A 146 -0.03 15.52 -6.44
C THR A 146 0.13 15.59 -7.95
N ARG A 147 0.55 16.72 -8.52
CA ARG A 147 0.77 16.87 -9.97
C ARG A 147 1.93 16.01 -10.46
N LEU A 148 3.01 15.93 -9.69
CA LEU A 148 4.15 15.06 -10.01
C LEU A 148 3.75 13.58 -9.97
N ASN A 149 2.95 13.17 -8.99
CA ASN A 149 2.41 11.81 -8.92
C ASN A 149 1.45 11.49 -10.07
N LEU A 150 0.66 12.47 -10.55
CA LEU A 150 -0.16 12.29 -11.76
C LEU A 150 0.72 12.08 -13.00
N ALA A 151 1.77 12.88 -13.18
CA ALA A 151 2.69 12.71 -14.28
C ALA A 151 3.42 11.35 -14.22
N LEU A 152 3.80 10.87 -13.03
CA LEU A 152 4.36 9.51 -12.87
C LEU A 152 3.37 8.41 -13.25
N ARG A 153 2.07 8.62 -13.04
CA ARG A 153 1.04 7.67 -13.48
C ARG A 153 0.95 7.60 -15.00
N GLU A 154 1.09 8.74 -15.69
CA GLU A 154 1.08 8.81 -17.16
C GLU A 154 2.31 8.13 -17.77
N VAL A 155 3.47 8.23 -17.12
CA VAL A 155 4.71 7.57 -17.55
C VAL A 155 4.73 6.06 -17.22
N GLY A 156 3.90 5.63 -16.24
CA GLY A 156 3.87 4.26 -15.74
C GLY A 156 4.85 4.04 -14.59
N THR A 157 5.05 2.77 -14.25
CA THR A 157 5.98 2.36 -13.18
C THR A 157 6.79 1.15 -13.62
N THR A 158 7.97 0.98 -13.04
CA THR A 158 8.81 -0.19 -13.33
C THR A 158 8.19 -1.48 -12.75
N PRO A 159 8.50 -2.66 -13.36
CA PRO A 159 8.03 -3.94 -12.84
C PRO A 159 8.34 -4.13 -11.35
N GLU A 160 9.53 -3.76 -10.88
CA GLU A 160 9.96 -3.89 -9.48
C GLU A 160 9.08 -3.08 -8.52
N ARG A 161 8.77 -1.84 -8.88
CA ARG A 161 7.89 -0.97 -8.06
C ARG A 161 6.47 -1.52 -8.01
N ARG A 162 5.95 -2.02 -9.11
CA ARG A 162 4.60 -2.62 -9.17
C ARG A 162 4.55 -3.92 -8.37
N LEU A 163 5.58 -4.75 -8.50
CA LEU A 163 5.72 -6.01 -7.79
C LEU A 163 5.63 -5.80 -6.27
N SER A 164 6.42 -4.87 -5.73
CA SER A 164 6.49 -4.60 -4.29
C SER A 164 5.27 -3.86 -3.73
N SER A 165 4.46 -3.20 -4.58
CA SER A 165 3.41 -2.29 -4.12
C SER A 165 2.29 -2.98 -3.34
N LEU A 166 1.95 -4.25 -3.64
CA LEU A 166 0.93 -4.98 -2.89
C LEU A 166 1.39 -5.28 -1.45
N ARG A 167 2.65 -5.73 -1.26
CA ARG A 167 3.20 -5.95 0.10
C ARG A 167 3.27 -4.65 0.90
N ARG A 168 3.68 -3.56 0.26
CA ARG A 168 3.69 -2.24 0.91
C ARG A 168 2.29 -1.83 1.36
N LEU A 169 1.27 -2.01 0.51
CA LEU A 169 -0.13 -1.73 0.86
C LEU A 169 -0.60 -2.58 2.04
N LEU A 170 -0.29 -3.87 2.05
CA LEU A 170 -0.62 -4.79 3.15
C LEU A 170 0.05 -4.40 4.47
N GLY A 171 1.24 -3.80 4.42
CA GLY A 171 1.94 -3.29 5.59
C GLY A 171 1.33 -2.02 6.19
N VAL A 172 0.56 -1.24 5.41
CA VAL A 172 0.04 0.08 5.84
C VAL A 172 -1.48 0.15 5.94
N LYS A 173 -2.22 -0.73 5.27
CA LYS A 173 -3.69 -0.79 5.28
C LYS A 173 -4.20 -2.08 5.89
N LYS A 174 -5.19 -1.99 6.77
CA LYS A 174 -5.89 -3.15 7.34
C LYS A 174 -6.77 -3.87 6.32
N LEU A 175 -7.31 -3.15 5.35
CA LEU A 175 -8.16 -3.65 4.29
C LEU A 175 -7.73 -3.05 2.96
N ILE A 176 -7.52 -3.92 1.98
CA ILE A 176 -7.18 -3.56 0.60
C ILE A 176 -8.38 -3.92 -0.28
N ARG A 177 -8.80 -2.98 -1.12
CA ARG A 177 -9.91 -3.15 -2.07
C ARG A 177 -9.34 -3.40 -3.45
N ILE A 178 -9.60 -4.58 -3.97
CA ILE A 178 -9.16 -5.02 -5.30
C ILE A 178 -10.38 -5.08 -6.20
N CYS A 179 -10.29 -4.53 -7.41
CA CYS A 179 -11.35 -4.56 -8.40
C CYS A 179 -10.93 -5.38 -9.63
N GLU A 180 -11.89 -6.10 -10.17
CA GLU A 180 -11.70 -6.96 -11.33
C GLU A 180 -11.44 -6.14 -12.61
N VAL A 181 -10.50 -6.62 -13.45
CA VAL A 181 -10.16 -6.05 -14.75
C VAL A 181 -9.89 -7.16 -15.76
N HIS A 182 -10.16 -6.88 -17.04
CA HIS A 182 -9.95 -7.83 -18.12
C HIS A 182 -9.45 -7.21 -19.44
N ASN A 183 -9.17 -5.90 -19.46
CA ASN A 183 -8.51 -5.20 -20.56
C ASN A 183 -8.06 -3.79 -20.11
N GLY A 184 -7.36 -3.06 -20.98
CA GLY A 184 -6.89 -1.71 -20.70
C GLY A 184 -8.02 -0.71 -20.38
N MET A 185 -9.20 -0.85 -21.00
CA MET A 185 -10.33 0.04 -20.73
C MET A 185 -10.87 -0.16 -19.30
N THR A 186 -11.09 -1.40 -18.88
CA THR A 186 -11.53 -1.69 -17.51
C THR A 186 -10.46 -1.32 -16.48
N GLY A 187 -9.18 -1.49 -16.81
CA GLY A 187 -8.05 -0.99 -16.03
C GLY A 187 -8.10 0.52 -15.85
N SER A 188 -8.34 1.27 -16.92
CA SER A 188 -8.49 2.73 -16.88
C SER A 188 -9.69 3.17 -16.03
N ILE A 189 -10.80 2.47 -16.11
CA ILE A 189 -11.99 2.74 -15.27
C ILE A 189 -11.62 2.57 -13.78
N VAL A 190 -11.00 1.45 -13.41
CA VAL A 190 -10.61 1.18 -12.01
C VAL A 190 -9.55 2.17 -11.53
N GLU A 191 -8.57 2.55 -12.37
CA GLU A 191 -7.54 3.53 -12.03
C GLU A 191 -8.15 4.90 -11.69
N ASN A 192 -9.18 5.31 -12.43
CA ASN A 192 -9.77 6.65 -12.33
C ASN A 192 -11.04 6.71 -11.46
N THR A 193 -11.52 5.56 -10.95
CA THR A 193 -12.71 5.55 -10.06
C THR A 193 -12.33 6.09 -8.69
N ILE A 194 -12.85 7.27 -8.36
CA ILE A 194 -12.63 7.95 -7.10
C ILE A 194 -13.99 8.40 -6.54
N VAL A 195 -14.29 7.99 -5.31
CA VAL A 195 -15.47 8.43 -4.57
C VAL A 195 -15.02 9.36 -3.45
N LYS A 196 -15.58 10.56 -3.43
CA LYS A 196 -15.32 11.59 -2.42
C LYS A 196 -16.54 11.75 -1.52
N THR A 197 -16.38 11.45 -0.23
CA THR A 197 -17.36 11.70 0.82
C THR A 197 -16.67 12.48 1.95
N ASP A 198 -16.70 11.99 3.18
CA ASP A 198 -15.86 12.44 4.30
C ASP A 198 -14.37 12.17 4.05
N LYS A 199 -14.09 11.15 3.26
CA LYS A 199 -12.75 10.75 2.81
C LYS A 199 -12.76 10.46 1.31
N THR A 200 -11.58 10.28 0.76
CA THR A 200 -11.41 9.82 -0.62
C THR A 200 -11.26 8.30 -0.62
N TYR A 201 -12.09 7.62 -1.41
CA TYR A 201 -12.05 6.19 -1.61
C TYR A 201 -11.66 5.87 -3.04
N GLU A 202 -10.75 4.93 -3.20
CA GLU A 202 -10.36 4.36 -4.49
C GLU A 202 -10.09 2.87 -4.32
N PHE A 203 -10.01 2.14 -5.42
CA PHE A 203 -9.50 0.78 -5.40
C PHE A 203 -7.97 0.81 -5.20
N ASP A 204 -7.45 -0.11 -4.42
CA ASP A 204 -6.05 -0.18 -4.06
C ASP A 204 -5.23 -0.99 -5.07
N GLY A 205 -5.88 -1.90 -5.79
CA GLY A 205 -5.26 -2.77 -6.79
C GLY A 205 -6.28 -3.39 -7.73
N MET A 206 -5.81 -4.25 -8.59
CA MET A 206 -6.59 -4.88 -9.66
C MET A 206 -6.48 -6.40 -9.60
N TRP A 207 -7.52 -7.07 -10.09
CA TRP A 207 -7.61 -8.51 -10.24
C TRP A 207 -7.75 -8.86 -11.73
N GLY A 208 -6.77 -9.52 -12.29
CA GLY A 208 -6.84 -10.05 -13.66
C GLY A 208 -7.59 -11.38 -13.68
N SER A 209 -8.92 -11.31 -13.75
CA SER A 209 -9.83 -12.47 -13.66
C SER A 209 -9.78 -13.35 -14.91
N SER A 210 -9.77 -14.67 -14.71
CA SER A 210 -9.89 -15.63 -15.81
C SER A 210 -11.31 -15.67 -16.39
N LEU A 211 -12.32 -15.50 -15.54
CA LEU A 211 -13.72 -15.51 -15.95
C LEU A 211 -14.03 -14.37 -16.93
N THR A 212 -13.74 -13.15 -16.56
CA THR A 212 -14.06 -11.98 -17.40
C THR A 212 -13.18 -11.90 -18.63
N ASP A 213 -11.90 -12.31 -18.56
CA ASP A 213 -11.02 -12.40 -19.74
C ASP A 213 -11.55 -13.46 -20.73
N SER A 214 -11.93 -14.64 -20.26
CA SER A 214 -12.53 -15.68 -21.10
C SER A 214 -13.84 -15.20 -21.73
N THR A 215 -14.71 -14.60 -20.93
CA THR A 215 -16.01 -14.06 -21.38
C THR A 215 -15.82 -12.97 -22.43
N ALA A 216 -14.89 -12.04 -22.22
CA ALA A 216 -14.57 -10.97 -23.19
C ALA A 216 -14.08 -11.52 -24.54
N ARG A 217 -13.57 -12.76 -24.58
CA ARG A 217 -13.12 -13.46 -25.78
C ARG A 217 -14.17 -14.45 -26.31
N ALA A 218 -15.39 -14.45 -25.78
CA ALA A 218 -16.46 -15.39 -26.08
C ALA A 218 -16.02 -16.86 -25.90
N LYS A 219 -15.20 -17.14 -24.89
CA LYS A 219 -14.74 -18.49 -24.52
C LYS A 219 -15.27 -18.89 -23.14
N PRO A 220 -15.49 -20.17 -22.89
CA PRO A 220 -15.84 -20.65 -21.55
C PRO A 220 -14.65 -20.51 -20.61
N ASP A 221 -14.92 -20.30 -19.32
CA ASP A 221 -13.94 -20.20 -18.24
C ASP A 221 -13.50 -21.62 -17.78
N ILE A 222 -12.75 -22.30 -18.62
CA ILE A 222 -12.24 -23.67 -18.46
C ILE A 222 -10.75 -23.77 -18.82
N GLU A 223 -9.98 -22.73 -18.59
CA GLU A 223 -8.57 -22.61 -19.05
C GLU A 223 -8.43 -22.66 -20.60
N ALA A 224 -9.51 -22.31 -21.33
CA ALA A 224 -9.49 -22.28 -22.80
C ALA A 224 -8.70 -21.09 -23.36
N VAL A 225 -8.40 -20.09 -22.56
CA VAL A 225 -7.49 -18.98 -22.89
C VAL A 225 -6.13 -19.30 -22.28
N ASP A 226 -5.16 -19.53 -23.13
CA ASP A 226 -3.79 -19.87 -22.70
C ASP A 226 -3.10 -18.71 -21.95
N ILE A 227 -2.14 -19.09 -21.11
CA ILE A 227 -1.39 -18.16 -20.29
C ILE A 227 -0.73 -17.04 -21.11
N SER A 228 -0.18 -17.34 -22.29
CA SER A 228 0.51 -16.34 -23.12
C SER A 228 -0.45 -15.26 -23.63
N ALA A 229 -1.68 -15.66 -23.98
CA ALA A 229 -2.72 -14.72 -24.36
C ALA A 229 -3.17 -13.84 -23.18
N ARG A 230 -3.22 -14.41 -21.98
CA ARG A 230 -3.58 -13.68 -20.74
C ARG A 230 -2.47 -12.73 -20.29
N LEU A 231 -1.19 -13.09 -20.47
CA LEU A 231 -0.06 -12.19 -20.20
C LEU A 231 -0.09 -10.93 -21.08
N LYS A 232 -0.48 -11.04 -22.36
CA LYS A 232 -0.67 -9.87 -23.24
C LYS A 232 -1.76 -8.92 -22.76
N LEU A 233 -2.79 -9.44 -22.11
CA LEU A 233 -3.84 -8.62 -21.52
C LEU A 233 -3.33 -7.85 -20.29
N ILE A 234 -2.47 -8.47 -19.48
CA ILE A 234 -1.83 -7.79 -18.33
C ILE A 234 -1.04 -6.58 -18.83
N ASP A 235 -0.29 -6.74 -19.91
CA ASP A 235 0.47 -5.66 -20.52
C ASP A 235 -0.43 -4.45 -20.85
N GLN A 236 -1.59 -4.70 -21.50
CA GLN A 236 -2.58 -3.64 -21.77
C GLN A 236 -3.11 -2.95 -20.50
N VAL A 237 -3.32 -3.71 -19.42
CA VAL A 237 -3.74 -3.13 -18.14
C VAL A 237 -2.63 -2.27 -17.55
N PHE A 238 -1.38 -2.70 -17.67
CA PHE A 238 -0.23 -1.98 -17.14
C PHE A 238 0.10 -0.67 -17.86
N GLU A 239 -0.35 -0.50 -19.10
CA GLU A 239 -0.28 0.77 -19.83
C GLU A 239 -1.12 1.89 -19.15
N VAL A 240 -2.16 1.54 -18.40
CA VAL A 240 -3.12 2.50 -17.86
C VAL A 240 -3.11 2.61 -16.33
N THR A 241 -2.28 1.84 -15.63
CA THR A 241 -2.27 1.82 -14.16
C THR A 241 -0.88 1.63 -13.58
N THR A 242 -0.67 2.23 -12.41
CA THR A 242 0.47 1.95 -11.53
C THR A 242 0.08 1.11 -10.31
N LYS A 243 -1.19 0.71 -10.20
CA LYS A 243 -1.69 -0.13 -9.09
C LYS A 243 -1.15 -1.55 -9.18
N PRO A 244 -1.00 -2.26 -8.04
CA PRO A 244 -0.64 -3.67 -8.07
C PRO A 244 -1.73 -4.50 -8.74
N LEU A 245 -1.32 -5.59 -9.37
CA LEU A 245 -2.22 -6.55 -9.99
C LEU A 245 -2.02 -7.93 -9.37
N ILE A 246 -3.14 -8.57 -9.03
CA ILE A 246 -3.23 -9.98 -8.66
C ILE A 246 -3.74 -10.74 -9.87
N PHE A 247 -3.05 -11.79 -10.27
CA PHE A 247 -3.41 -12.62 -11.41
C PHE A 247 -4.19 -13.87 -10.96
N ASP A 248 -5.33 -14.12 -11.59
CA ASP A 248 -6.05 -15.37 -11.45
C ASP A 248 -5.33 -16.44 -12.28
N GLY A 249 -4.65 -17.33 -11.60
CA GLY A 249 -3.84 -18.40 -12.19
C GLY A 249 -4.63 -19.68 -12.46
N ASP A 250 -5.96 -19.64 -12.33
CA ASP A 250 -6.82 -20.83 -12.49
C ASP A 250 -6.36 -21.98 -11.57
N THR A 251 -6.21 -23.21 -12.09
CA THR A 251 -5.65 -24.32 -11.32
C THR A 251 -4.13 -24.25 -11.17
N GLY A 252 -3.45 -23.33 -11.87
CA GLY A 252 -2.00 -23.26 -11.97
C GLY A 252 -1.39 -24.35 -12.85
N GLY A 253 -2.19 -25.22 -13.48
CA GLY A 253 -1.72 -26.34 -14.28
C GLY A 253 -0.92 -27.38 -13.46
N ILE A 254 0.07 -27.99 -14.08
CA ILE A 254 1.00 -28.91 -13.40
C ILE A 254 2.17 -28.15 -12.75
N PRO A 255 2.76 -28.67 -11.67
CA PRO A 255 3.84 -27.98 -10.93
C PRO A 255 5.02 -27.54 -11.81
N GLU A 256 5.40 -28.35 -12.79
CA GLU A 256 6.49 -28.09 -13.71
C GLU A 256 6.21 -26.89 -14.62
N HIS A 257 4.97 -26.67 -15.05
CA HIS A 257 4.58 -25.52 -15.86
C HIS A 257 4.35 -24.28 -14.97
N PHE A 258 3.81 -24.45 -13.78
CA PHE A 258 3.53 -23.35 -12.87
C PHE A 258 4.78 -22.54 -12.50
N GLN A 259 5.95 -23.20 -12.42
CA GLN A 259 7.22 -22.50 -12.21
C GLN A 259 7.52 -21.46 -13.30
N PHE A 260 7.23 -21.76 -14.56
CA PHE A 260 7.44 -20.83 -15.67
C PHE A 260 6.40 -19.72 -15.66
N THR A 261 5.17 -20.03 -15.28
CA THR A 261 4.11 -19.03 -15.08
C THR A 261 4.52 -18.01 -14.03
N VAL A 262 4.99 -18.45 -12.84
CA VAL A 262 5.48 -17.59 -11.77
C VAL A 262 6.58 -16.66 -12.26
N ARG A 263 7.61 -17.20 -12.93
CA ARG A 263 8.71 -16.39 -13.47
C ARG A 263 8.25 -15.35 -14.49
N SER A 264 7.26 -15.70 -15.30
CA SER A 264 6.72 -14.77 -16.32
C SER A 264 5.92 -13.65 -15.68
N LEU A 265 5.07 -13.97 -14.71
CA LEU A 265 4.29 -13.00 -13.95
C LEU A 265 5.19 -12.04 -13.15
N GLU A 266 6.18 -12.57 -12.47
CA GLU A 266 7.14 -11.79 -11.70
C GLU A 266 7.94 -10.81 -12.58
N ARG A 267 8.43 -11.29 -13.73
CA ARG A 267 9.14 -10.44 -14.71
C ARG A 267 8.28 -9.31 -15.27
N LEU A 268 6.98 -9.51 -15.42
CA LEU A 268 6.03 -8.47 -15.83
C LEU A 268 5.71 -7.47 -14.70
N GLY A 269 6.04 -7.80 -13.45
CA GLY A 269 5.71 -6.97 -12.30
C GLY A 269 4.32 -7.22 -11.71
N VAL A 270 3.73 -8.40 -11.95
CA VAL A 270 2.52 -8.85 -11.26
C VAL A 270 2.84 -9.11 -9.81
N SER A 271 2.03 -8.60 -8.89
CA SER A 271 2.33 -8.64 -7.45
C SER A 271 1.98 -9.97 -6.78
N ALA A 272 0.98 -10.67 -7.31
CA ALA A 272 0.57 -11.98 -6.77
C ALA A 272 -0.12 -12.84 -7.84
N VAL A 273 -0.06 -14.15 -7.64
CA VAL A 273 -0.89 -15.13 -8.35
C VAL A 273 -1.78 -15.86 -7.35
N ILE A 274 -3.04 -16.06 -7.72
CA ILE A 274 -3.96 -16.94 -6.98
C ILE A 274 -4.17 -18.20 -7.81
N ILE A 275 -4.04 -19.38 -7.19
CA ILE A 275 -4.34 -20.67 -7.80
C ILE A 275 -5.34 -21.43 -6.96
N GLU A 276 -6.28 -22.10 -7.61
CA GLU A 276 -7.33 -22.89 -6.95
C GLU A 276 -6.99 -24.37 -6.85
N ASP A 277 -7.42 -25.01 -5.76
CA ASP A 277 -7.15 -26.42 -5.47
C ASP A 277 -8.11 -27.38 -6.18
N LYS A 278 -8.37 -27.12 -7.47
CA LYS A 278 -9.14 -28.00 -8.36
C LYS A 278 -8.23 -28.86 -9.24
N THR A 279 -8.78 -29.98 -9.69
CA THR A 279 -8.14 -30.88 -10.67
C THR A 279 -9.02 -31.08 -11.89
N GLY A 280 -8.40 -31.54 -12.97
CA GLY A 280 -9.09 -31.81 -14.24
C GLY A 280 -9.42 -30.52 -15.00
N LEU A 281 -10.42 -30.60 -15.88
CA LEU A 281 -10.92 -29.41 -16.56
C LEU A 281 -11.51 -28.47 -15.51
N LYS A 282 -10.94 -27.28 -15.41
CA LYS A 282 -11.51 -26.20 -14.61
C LYS A 282 -12.97 -25.98 -15.02
N LYS A 283 -13.81 -25.75 -14.05
CA LYS A 283 -15.20 -25.36 -14.25
C LYS A 283 -15.49 -24.17 -13.38
N ASN A 284 -16.29 -23.24 -13.89
CA ASN A 284 -16.64 -22.06 -13.13
C ASN A 284 -17.31 -22.44 -11.81
N SER A 285 -16.80 -21.92 -10.70
CA SER A 285 -17.29 -22.20 -9.35
C SER A 285 -18.70 -21.67 -9.09
N LEU A 286 -19.17 -20.69 -9.88
CA LEU A 286 -20.46 -20.04 -9.73
C LEU A 286 -21.60 -20.79 -10.44
N PHE A 287 -21.30 -21.67 -11.41
CA PHE A 287 -22.28 -22.51 -12.04
C PHE A 287 -22.62 -23.71 -11.14
N GLY A 288 -23.91 -24.08 -11.09
CA GLY A 288 -24.41 -25.11 -10.21
C GLY A 288 -23.79 -26.50 -10.39
N ASN A 289 -24.19 -27.44 -9.53
CA ASN A 289 -23.62 -28.79 -9.40
C ASN A 289 -23.84 -29.73 -10.60
N GLU A 290 -24.41 -29.26 -11.69
CA GLU A 290 -24.65 -30.09 -12.89
C GLU A 290 -23.36 -30.62 -13.51
N VAL A 291 -22.25 -30.03 -13.16
CA VAL A 291 -20.93 -30.47 -13.64
C VAL A 291 -20.07 -30.87 -12.47
N ALA A 292 -19.73 -32.16 -12.36
CA ALA A 292 -18.85 -32.66 -11.29
C ALA A 292 -17.53 -31.93 -11.29
N GLN A 293 -17.19 -31.35 -10.14
CA GLN A 293 -15.89 -30.66 -9.90
C GLN A 293 -15.07 -31.52 -8.94
N SER A 294 -13.78 -31.63 -9.19
CA SER A 294 -12.86 -32.40 -8.35
C SER A 294 -11.84 -31.48 -7.70
N GLN A 295 -11.70 -31.61 -6.40
CA GLN A 295 -10.68 -30.91 -5.64
C GLN A 295 -9.42 -31.74 -5.59
N ASP A 296 -8.26 -31.11 -5.74
CA ASP A 296 -6.96 -31.74 -5.67
C ASP A 296 -6.67 -32.30 -4.25
N SER A 297 -5.82 -33.28 -4.19
CA SER A 297 -5.30 -33.71 -2.89
C SER A 297 -4.45 -32.58 -2.27
N ILE A 298 -4.49 -32.50 -0.95
CA ILE A 298 -3.66 -31.55 -0.20
C ILE A 298 -2.19 -31.69 -0.59
N GLU A 299 -1.71 -32.94 -0.71
CA GLU A 299 -0.31 -33.22 -1.05
C GLU A 299 0.08 -32.67 -2.43
N ASN A 300 -0.72 -32.93 -3.47
CA ASN A 300 -0.42 -32.48 -4.82
C ASN A 300 -0.47 -30.96 -4.93
N PHE A 301 -1.47 -30.33 -4.34
CA PHE A 301 -1.57 -28.88 -4.35
C PHE A 301 -0.41 -28.20 -3.57
N CYS A 302 0.01 -28.79 -2.43
CA CYS A 302 1.21 -28.37 -1.72
C CYS A 302 2.49 -28.51 -2.57
N LYS A 303 2.62 -29.55 -3.39
CA LYS A 303 3.76 -29.68 -4.35
C LYS A 303 3.77 -28.50 -5.32
N LYS A 304 2.59 -28.12 -5.85
CA LYS A 304 2.42 -26.99 -6.76
C LYS A 304 2.82 -25.66 -6.09
N ILE A 305 2.31 -25.40 -4.88
CA ILE A 305 2.70 -24.21 -4.10
C ILE A 305 4.22 -24.15 -3.92
N ARG A 306 4.84 -25.24 -3.46
CA ARG A 306 6.30 -25.30 -3.28
C ARG A 306 7.06 -25.09 -4.59
N ALA A 307 6.55 -25.58 -5.71
CA ALA A 307 7.16 -25.38 -7.01
C ALA A 307 7.13 -23.89 -7.40
N GLY A 308 6.01 -23.21 -7.24
CA GLY A 308 5.89 -21.78 -7.46
C GLY A 308 6.81 -20.96 -6.54
N LYS A 309 6.84 -21.27 -5.27
CA LYS A 309 7.70 -20.60 -4.29
C LYS A 309 9.20 -20.77 -4.57
N ARG A 310 9.63 -21.93 -5.05
CA ARG A 310 11.02 -22.14 -5.47
C ARG A 310 11.39 -21.42 -6.76
N ALA A 311 10.42 -21.16 -7.64
CA ALA A 311 10.64 -20.45 -8.90
C ALA A 311 10.71 -18.94 -8.74
N GLN A 312 10.17 -18.43 -7.64
CA GLN A 312 10.13 -17.02 -7.28
C GLN A 312 11.55 -16.46 -7.11
N ILE A 313 11.79 -15.26 -7.60
CA ILE A 313 13.09 -14.56 -7.57
C ILE A 313 13.12 -13.55 -6.43
N THR A 314 12.03 -12.82 -6.24
CA THR A 314 11.92 -11.77 -5.21
C THR A 314 10.97 -12.21 -4.09
N GLU A 315 11.15 -11.65 -2.89
CA GLU A 315 10.23 -11.88 -1.78
C GLU A 315 8.90 -11.12 -1.94
N ASP A 316 8.85 -10.16 -2.84
CA ASP A 316 7.69 -9.30 -3.06
C ASP A 316 6.54 -10.02 -3.76
N PHE A 317 6.84 -10.93 -4.69
CA PHE A 317 5.83 -11.72 -5.37
C PHE A 317 5.12 -12.69 -4.40
N MET A 318 3.82 -12.88 -4.56
CA MET A 318 3.04 -13.71 -3.67
C MET A 318 2.33 -14.84 -4.40
N VAL A 319 2.32 -16.03 -3.79
CA VAL A 319 1.50 -17.17 -4.21
C VAL A 319 0.39 -17.36 -3.19
N ILE A 320 -0.86 -17.17 -3.61
CA ILE A 320 -2.04 -17.27 -2.77
C ILE A 320 -2.82 -18.53 -3.16
N ALA A 321 -3.21 -19.32 -2.18
CA ALA A 321 -3.93 -20.57 -2.36
C ALA A 321 -5.44 -20.33 -2.20
N ARG A 322 -6.22 -20.56 -3.27
CA ARG A 322 -7.67 -20.53 -3.22
C ARG A 322 -8.21 -21.91 -2.88
N ILE A 323 -9.05 -21.96 -1.87
CA ILE A 323 -9.66 -23.18 -1.32
C ILE A 323 -11.09 -23.28 -1.81
N GLU A 324 -11.40 -24.38 -2.48
CA GLU A 324 -12.71 -24.65 -3.06
C GLU A 324 -13.60 -25.56 -2.17
N SER A 325 -13.20 -25.83 -0.92
CA SER A 325 -13.95 -26.71 0.00
C SER A 325 -15.40 -26.28 0.22
N LEU A 326 -15.66 -24.97 0.35
CA LEU A 326 -17.04 -24.47 0.54
C LEU A 326 -17.86 -24.52 -0.76
N ILE A 327 -17.20 -24.37 -1.92
CA ILE A 327 -17.84 -24.56 -3.23
C ILE A 327 -18.27 -26.00 -3.43
N LEU A 328 -17.52 -26.95 -2.90
CA LEU A 328 -17.72 -28.39 -3.02
C LEU A 328 -18.46 -29.01 -1.83
N ASP A 329 -19.04 -28.18 -0.98
CA ASP A 329 -19.80 -28.58 0.23
C ASP A 329 -19.03 -29.53 1.19
N LYS A 330 -17.68 -29.39 1.24
CA LYS A 330 -16.82 -30.17 2.16
C LYS A 330 -16.72 -29.57 3.56
N GLY A 331 -17.24 -28.36 3.75
CA GLY A 331 -17.33 -27.68 5.03
C GLY A 331 -16.05 -26.96 5.48
N ILE A 332 -16.18 -26.31 6.63
CA ILE A 332 -15.16 -25.42 7.19
C ILE A 332 -13.94 -26.18 7.71
N GLU A 333 -14.12 -27.36 8.28
CA GLU A 333 -13.00 -28.17 8.80
C GLU A 333 -12.03 -28.61 7.70
N ASP A 334 -12.55 -29.03 6.52
CA ASP A 334 -11.72 -29.35 5.36
C ASP A 334 -11.00 -28.07 4.87
N ALA A 335 -11.72 -26.95 4.78
CA ALA A 335 -11.15 -25.68 4.39
C ALA A 335 -10.00 -25.23 5.32
N LEU A 336 -10.15 -25.35 6.63
CA LEU A 336 -9.12 -25.00 7.61
C LEU A 336 -7.93 -25.97 7.58
N THR A 337 -8.19 -27.26 7.38
CA THR A 337 -7.14 -28.27 7.22
C THR A 337 -6.27 -27.96 6.01
N ARG A 338 -6.88 -27.63 4.88
CA ARG A 338 -6.19 -27.19 3.66
C ARG A 338 -5.44 -25.88 3.87
N ALA A 339 -6.06 -24.88 4.52
CA ALA A 339 -5.43 -23.62 4.82
C ALA A 339 -4.11 -23.81 5.59
N LYS A 340 -4.12 -24.62 6.64
CA LYS A 340 -2.90 -24.95 7.41
C LYS A 340 -1.81 -25.57 6.53
N ALA A 341 -2.18 -26.61 5.77
CA ALA A 341 -1.22 -27.31 4.91
C ALA A 341 -0.64 -26.40 3.81
N TYR A 342 -1.46 -25.54 3.23
CA TYR A 342 -1.01 -24.60 2.18
C TYR A 342 -0.09 -23.50 2.71
N LEU A 343 -0.37 -22.98 3.91
CA LEU A 343 0.51 -22.04 4.59
C LEU A 343 1.86 -22.69 4.94
N GLU A 344 1.85 -23.93 5.42
CA GLU A 344 3.07 -24.73 5.69
C GLU A 344 3.84 -25.06 4.40
N ALA A 345 3.15 -25.23 3.28
CA ALA A 345 3.77 -25.39 1.97
C ALA A 345 4.41 -24.09 1.42
N GLY A 346 4.18 -22.95 2.07
CA GLY A 346 4.78 -21.66 1.74
C GLY A 346 3.86 -20.67 1.07
N ALA A 347 2.53 -20.93 0.98
CA ALA A 347 1.59 -19.93 0.47
C ALA A 347 1.68 -18.62 1.26
N ASP A 348 1.60 -17.49 0.55
CA ASP A 348 1.65 -16.15 1.14
C ASP A 348 0.27 -15.68 1.63
N GLY A 349 -0.78 -16.40 1.28
CA GLY A 349 -2.13 -16.12 1.70
C GLY A 349 -3.10 -17.23 1.32
N ILE A 350 -4.31 -17.11 1.84
CA ILE A 350 -5.44 -18.00 1.55
C ILE A 350 -6.55 -17.17 0.95
N MET A 351 -7.21 -17.68 -0.10
CA MET A 351 -8.48 -17.17 -0.58
C MET A 351 -9.57 -18.18 -0.26
N ILE A 352 -10.61 -17.71 0.41
CA ILE A 352 -11.82 -18.49 0.65
C ILE A 352 -12.93 -17.99 -0.27
N HIS A 353 -13.72 -18.91 -0.80
CA HIS A 353 -14.79 -18.63 -1.73
C HIS A 353 -16.03 -19.47 -1.40
N SER A 354 -17.20 -18.89 -1.51
CA SER A 354 -18.48 -19.56 -1.33
C SER A 354 -19.44 -19.17 -2.45
N ARG A 355 -20.35 -20.07 -2.81
CA ARG A 355 -21.45 -19.81 -3.74
C ARG A 355 -22.75 -19.41 -3.03
N LYS A 356 -22.78 -19.48 -1.70
CA LYS A 356 -23.96 -19.10 -0.92
C LYS A 356 -24.10 -17.58 -0.89
N LYS A 357 -25.34 -17.10 -0.99
CA LYS A 357 -25.65 -15.68 -0.82
C LYS A 357 -25.50 -15.23 0.63
N ASP A 358 -25.71 -16.13 1.58
CA ASP A 358 -25.47 -15.89 3.00
C ASP A 358 -23.97 -15.99 3.30
N PRO A 359 -23.32 -14.94 3.81
CA PRO A 359 -21.89 -14.91 4.09
C PRO A 359 -21.47 -15.65 5.38
N SER A 360 -22.39 -16.26 6.10
CA SER A 360 -22.15 -16.86 7.44
C SER A 360 -20.98 -17.81 7.46
N GLU A 361 -20.86 -18.71 6.46
CA GLU A 361 -19.75 -19.66 6.39
C GLU A 361 -18.39 -18.99 6.10
N ILE A 362 -18.40 -17.86 5.39
CA ILE A 362 -17.19 -17.05 5.20
C ILE A 362 -16.76 -16.41 6.51
N PHE A 363 -17.71 -15.86 7.27
CA PHE A 363 -17.41 -15.26 8.57
C PHE A 363 -16.90 -16.30 9.57
N GLU A 364 -17.54 -17.47 9.63
CA GLU A 364 -17.11 -18.58 10.47
C GLU A 364 -15.69 -19.03 10.11
N PHE A 365 -15.40 -19.21 8.81
CA PHE A 365 -14.05 -19.51 8.36
C PHE A 365 -13.06 -18.42 8.79
N CYS A 366 -13.39 -17.15 8.60
CA CYS A 366 -12.51 -16.02 8.98
C CYS A 366 -12.21 -16.02 10.48
N GLU A 367 -13.21 -16.28 11.33
CA GLU A 367 -13.03 -16.33 12.78
C GLU A 367 -12.08 -17.46 13.20
N GLN A 368 -12.22 -18.63 12.60
CA GLN A 368 -11.37 -19.77 12.90
C GLN A 368 -9.96 -19.62 12.31
N TYR A 369 -9.86 -19.10 11.08
CA TYR A 369 -8.59 -18.78 10.44
C TYR A 369 -7.77 -17.77 11.25
N ASN A 370 -8.42 -16.77 11.84
CA ASN A 370 -7.77 -15.79 12.69
C ASN A 370 -7.12 -16.37 13.95
N LYS A 371 -7.51 -17.55 14.37
CA LYS A 371 -6.92 -18.27 15.51
C LYS A 371 -5.65 -19.05 15.15
N LEU A 372 -5.36 -19.18 13.85
CA LEU A 372 -4.15 -19.90 13.40
C LEU A 372 -2.88 -19.11 13.74
N PRO A 373 -1.86 -19.74 14.33
CA PRO A 373 -0.64 -19.05 14.76
C PRO A 373 0.21 -18.53 13.58
N ASN A 374 0.14 -19.20 12.44
CA ASN A 374 0.89 -18.89 11.21
C ASN A 374 0.02 -18.26 10.13
N ARG A 375 -1.13 -17.65 10.50
CA ARG A 375 -2.01 -17.01 9.53
C ARG A 375 -1.29 -15.92 8.74
N LYS A 376 -1.60 -15.86 7.45
CA LYS A 376 -1.12 -14.83 6.54
C LYS A 376 -2.31 -14.09 5.94
N ILE A 377 -2.14 -13.48 4.79
CA ILE A 377 -3.17 -12.73 4.08
C ILE A 377 -4.42 -13.60 3.89
N LEU A 378 -5.59 -13.03 4.10
CA LEU A 378 -6.86 -13.63 3.75
C LEU A 378 -7.54 -12.78 2.66
N VAL A 379 -7.93 -13.45 1.59
CA VAL A 379 -8.70 -12.88 0.48
C VAL A 379 -10.12 -13.43 0.55
N ALA A 380 -11.08 -12.53 0.59
CA ALA A 380 -12.50 -12.88 0.50
C ALA A 380 -13.13 -12.13 -0.67
N VAL A 381 -14.00 -12.82 -1.41
CA VAL A 381 -14.81 -12.22 -2.47
C VAL A 381 -16.18 -11.94 -1.88
N PRO A 382 -16.70 -10.71 -1.97
CA PRO A 382 -18.08 -10.45 -1.58
C PRO A 382 -19.02 -11.32 -2.41
N SER A 383 -19.93 -12.03 -1.74
CA SER A 383 -21.01 -12.75 -2.44
C SER A 383 -21.93 -11.72 -3.10
N SER A 384 -22.22 -11.90 -4.36
CA SER A 384 -23.16 -11.07 -5.14
C SER A 384 -24.61 -11.44 -4.89
#